data_ca9a32713d7c383941493f05f3ad9fa3
#
_entry.id   ca9a32713d7c383941493f05f3ad9fa3
#
_cell.length_a   1.000
_cell.length_b   1.000
_cell.length_c   1.000
_cell.angle_alpha   90.00
_cell.angle_beta   90.00
_cell.angle_gamma   90.00
#
_symmetry.space_group_name_H-M   'P 1'
#
loop_
_entity.id
_entity.type
_entity.pdbx_description
1 polymer ?
#
loop_
_entity_poly.entity_id
_entity_poly.type
_entity_poly.pdbx_seq_one_letter_code
_entity_poly.pdbx_strand_id
1 'polypeptide(L)'
;MAREKFQTLTEPMFYILLCLRRERCGADIAAEVRTLTQERVCIGPGTLYNLLDSFLQAEMIRETKAEGRRRSYLITSKGQDALDEEYRRLLRLAEDYRTCKEGLQ
;
A
#
# COMPACT_ATOMS: atom_id res chain seq x y z
N MET A 1 9.67 -18.21 0.69
CA MET A 1 10.10 -16.82 0.45
C MET A 1 9.13 -15.87 1.08
N ALA A 2 9.65 -14.94 1.84
CA ALA A 2 8.79 -14.00 2.55
C ALA A 2 7.94 -13.17 1.60
N ARG A 3 8.41 -12.96 0.39
CA ARG A 3 7.72 -12.10 -0.54
C ARG A 3 6.60 -12.76 -1.32
N GLU A 4 6.47 -14.08 -1.19
CA GLU A 4 5.47 -14.77 -1.99
C GLU A 4 4.07 -14.30 -1.69
N LYS A 5 3.80 -14.00 -0.42
CA LYS A 5 2.48 -13.58 -0.01
C LYS A 5 2.09 -12.23 -0.61
N PHE A 6 3.07 -11.39 -0.90
CA PHE A 6 2.82 -10.04 -1.40
C PHE A 6 3.58 -9.78 -2.69
N GLN A 7 3.60 -10.77 -3.59
CA GLN A 7 4.27 -10.57 -4.88
C GLN A 7 3.62 -9.46 -5.66
N THR A 8 2.31 -9.35 -5.56
CA THR A 8 1.59 -8.22 -6.14
C THR A 8 0.77 -7.59 -5.05
N LEU A 9 0.56 -6.29 -5.16
CA LEU A 9 -0.23 -5.57 -4.20
C LEU A 9 -1.57 -5.20 -4.83
N THR A 10 -2.64 -5.38 -4.06
CA THR A 10 -3.93 -4.86 -4.48
C THR A 10 -3.91 -3.34 -4.36
N GLU A 11 -4.90 -2.68 -4.93
CA GLU A 11 -4.97 -1.23 -4.82
C GLU A 11 -4.98 -0.77 -3.36
N PRO A 12 -5.83 -1.34 -2.48
CA PRO A 12 -5.79 -0.90 -1.08
C PRO A 12 -4.43 -1.10 -0.44
N MET A 13 -3.77 -2.24 -0.71
CA MET A 13 -2.45 -2.50 -0.16
C MET A 13 -1.44 -1.47 -0.62
N PHE A 14 -1.46 -1.16 -1.90
CA PHE A 14 -0.55 -0.18 -2.47
C PHE A 14 -0.72 1.18 -1.80
N TYR A 15 -1.96 1.63 -1.67
CA TYR A 15 -2.22 2.95 -1.11
C TYR A 15 -1.92 3.03 0.37
N ILE A 16 -2.17 1.96 1.12
CA ILE A 16 -1.83 1.95 2.54
C ILE A 16 -0.32 2.11 2.71
N LEU A 17 0.46 1.31 1.98
CA LEU A 17 1.92 1.41 2.08
C LEU A 17 2.40 2.78 1.63
N LEU A 18 1.81 3.32 0.58
CA LEU A 18 2.18 4.63 0.08
C LEU A 18 1.96 5.71 1.16
N CYS A 19 0.82 5.65 1.84
CA CYS A 19 0.53 6.59 2.90
C CYS A 19 1.49 6.46 4.07
N LEU A 20 2.00 5.26 4.32
CA LEU A 20 2.87 5.01 5.45
C LEU A 20 4.34 5.28 5.17
N ARG A 21 4.64 5.90 4.05
CA ARG A 21 5.97 6.48 3.86
C ARG A 21 6.20 7.61 4.85
N ARG A 22 5.14 8.12 5.46
CA ARG A 22 5.20 9.02 6.59
C ARG A 22 4.49 8.36 7.76
N GLU A 23 4.92 8.69 8.97
CA GLU A 23 4.25 8.17 10.15
C GLU A 23 2.80 8.65 10.18
N ARG A 24 1.87 7.71 10.34
CA ARG A 24 0.46 8.05 10.40
C ARG A 24 -0.26 7.13 11.37
N CYS A 25 -1.27 7.68 12.02
CA CYS A 25 -2.18 6.90 12.82
C CYS A 25 -3.08 6.07 11.92
N GLY A 26 -3.37 4.83 12.33
CA GLY A 26 -4.23 3.97 11.53
C GLY A 26 -5.56 4.61 11.19
N ALA A 27 -6.12 5.37 12.13
CA ALA A 27 -7.42 6.01 11.90
C ALA A 27 -7.39 7.03 10.77
N ASP A 28 -6.21 7.58 10.46
CA ASP A 28 -6.10 8.62 9.43
C ASP A 28 -5.82 8.06 8.05
N ILE A 29 -5.46 6.78 7.95
CA ILE A 29 -5.05 6.22 6.67
C ILE A 29 -6.19 6.20 5.67
N ALA A 30 -7.36 5.74 6.09
CA ALA A 30 -8.49 5.62 5.17
C ALA A 30 -8.89 6.98 4.60
N ALA A 31 -8.89 8.01 5.45
CA ALA A 31 -9.23 9.35 4.98
C ALA A 31 -8.18 9.87 3.99
N GLU A 32 -6.91 9.57 4.27
CA GLU A 32 -5.84 9.99 3.38
C GLU A 32 -5.96 9.33 2.02
N VAL A 33 -6.28 8.03 1.99
CA VAL A 33 -6.43 7.31 0.73
C VAL A 33 -7.61 7.88 -0.06
N ARG A 34 -8.72 8.18 0.61
CA ARG A 34 -9.87 8.77 -0.08
C ARG A 34 -9.51 10.11 -0.69
N THR A 35 -8.80 10.94 0.05
CA THR A 35 -8.39 12.25 -0.46
C THR A 35 -7.44 12.10 -1.64
N LEU A 36 -6.45 11.24 -1.48
CA LEU A 36 -5.44 11.02 -2.51
C LEU A 36 -6.05 10.53 -3.82
N THR A 37 -7.06 9.67 -3.74
CA THR A 37 -7.66 9.04 -4.91
C THR A 37 -8.94 9.72 -5.35
N GLN A 38 -9.28 10.87 -4.74
CA GLN A 38 -10.52 11.59 -5.04
C GLN A 38 -11.72 10.64 -4.89
N GLU A 39 -11.70 9.91 -3.79
CA GLU A 39 -12.75 8.97 -3.38
C GLU A 39 -12.93 7.78 -4.31
N ARG A 40 -11.98 7.56 -5.22
CA ARG A 40 -12.03 6.40 -6.08
C ARG A 40 -11.76 5.12 -5.29
N VAL A 41 -10.91 5.20 -4.27
CA VAL A 41 -10.59 4.07 -3.42
C VAL A 41 -11.02 4.39 -2.00
N CYS A 42 -11.91 3.57 -1.46
CA CYS A 42 -12.43 3.72 -0.10
C CYS A 42 -12.17 2.41 0.63
N ILE A 43 -11.42 2.48 1.72
CA ILE A 43 -11.03 1.29 2.47
C ILE A 43 -11.83 1.26 3.76
N GLY A 44 -12.60 0.19 3.93
CA GLY A 44 -13.36 0.03 5.17
C GLY A 44 -12.44 -0.32 6.34
N PRO A 45 -12.92 -0.11 7.57
CA PRO A 45 -12.07 -0.33 8.74
C PRO A 45 -11.64 -1.79 8.91
N GLY A 46 -12.51 -2.74 8.59
CA GLY A 46 -12.12 -4.15 8.70
C GLY A 46 -10.98 -4.49 7.77
N THR A 47 -11.09 -4.10 6.51
CA THR A 47 -10.03 -4.34 5.54
C THR A 47 -8.76 -3.63 5.95
N LEU A 48 -8.88 -2.37 6.39
CA LEU A 48 -7.71 -1.59 6.76
C LEU A 48 -6.93 -2.27 7.87
N TYR A 49 -7.60 -2.64 8.96
CA TYR A 49 -6.87 -3.18 10.10
C TYR A 49 -6.37 -4.59 9.85
N ASN A 50 -7.10 -5.37 9.04
CA ASN A 50 -6.58 -6.67 8.62
C ASN A 50 -5.30 -6.53 7.81
N LEU A 51 -5.26 -5.57 6.91
CA LEU A 51 -4.06 -5.34 6.10
C LEU A 51 -2.91 -4.81 6.95
N LEU A 52 -3.20 -3.92 7.89
CA LEU A 52 -2.15 -3.43 8.79
C LEU A 52 -1.54 -4.58 9.59
N ASP A 53 -2.38 -5.48 10.10
CA ASP A 53 -1.87 -6.64 10.82
C ASP A 53 -1.00 -7.51 9.92
N SER A 54 -1.43 -7.75 8.69
CA SER A 54 -0.66 -8.56 7.75
C SER A 54 0.69 -7.91 7.44
N PHE A 55 0.68 -6.60 7.26
CA PHE A 55 1.93 -5.88 6.98
C PHE A 55 2.87 -5.92 8.18
N LEU A 56 2.33 -5.83 9.40
CA LEU A 56 3.14 -5.94 10.61
C LEU A 56 3.79 -7.32 10.67
N GLN A 57 3.02 -8.38 10.42
CA GLN A 57 3.55 -9.73 10.46
C GLN A 57 4.61 -9.95 9.39
N ALA A 58 4.44 -9.32 8.24
CA ALA A 58 5.43 -9.43 7.16
C ALA A 58 6.60 -8.46 7.33
N GLU A 59 6.55 -7.65 8.39
CA GLU A 59 7.61 -6.66 8.69
C GLU A 59 7.75 -5.60 7.61
N MET A 60 6.65 -5.33 6.92
CA MET A 60 6.64 -4.28 5.90
C MET A 60 6.32 -2.92 6.49
N ILE A 61 5.72 -2.89 7.67
CA ILE A 61 5.52 -1.68 8.45
C ILE A 61 5.89 -1.99 9.89
N ARG A 62 6.08 -0.93 10.67
CA ARG A 62 6.30 -1.08 12.10
C ARG A 62 5.43 -0.08 12.84
N GLU A 63 5.10 -0.41 14.05
CA GLU A 63 4.36 0.49 14.91
C GLU A 63 5.34 1.48 15.53
N THR A 64 4.98 2.75 15.51
CA THR A 64 5.86 3.81 16.03
C THR A 64 5.37 4.39 17.34
N LYS A 65 4.04 4.46 17.50
CA LYS A 65 3.45 5.03 18.71
C LYS A 65 2.19 4.25 19.06
N ALA A 66 1.92 4.19 20.35
CA ALA A 66 0.66 3.67 20.86
C ALA A 66 0.23 4.60 21.97
N GLU A 67 -0.83 5.38 21.73
CA GLU A 67 -1.37 6.31 22.71
C GLU A 67 -2.84 5.96 22.91
N GLY A 68 -3.11 5.26 24.01
CA GLY A 68 -4.44 4.74 24.21
C GLY A 68 -4.78 3.75 23.11
N ARG A 69 -5.84 4.04 22.37
CA ARG A 69 -6.26 3.18 21.27
C ARG A 69 -5.65 3.61 19.93
N ARG A 70 -4.95 4.72 19.93
CA ARG A 70 -4.39 5.23 18.69
C ARG A 70 -3.02 4.62 18.49
N ARG A 71 -2.82 4.01 17.34
CA ARG A 71 -1.55 3.41 16.96
C ARG A 71 -1.09 4.02 15.67
N SER A 72 0.17 4.36 15.62
CA SER A 72 0.78 4.95 14.42
C SER A 72 1.78 3.98 13.83
N TYR A 73 1.99 4.08 12.54
CA TYR A 73 2.81 3.14 11.79
C TYR A 73 3.69 3.86 10.81
N LEU A 74 4.73 3.19 10.38
CA LEU A 74 5.67 3.72 9.39
C LEU A 74 6.16 2.54 8.55
N ILE A 75 6.32 2.78 7.27
CA ILE A 75 6.82 1.76 6.36
C ILE A 75 8.26 1.42 6.71
N THR A 76 8.63 0.15 6.57
CA THR A 76 10.03 -0.28 6.75
C THR A 76 10.71 -0.30 5.39
N SER A 77 12.04 -0.52 5.38
CA SER A 77 12.72 -0.66 4.10
C SER A 77 12.20 -1.85 3.31
N LYS A 78 11.81 -2.92 4.00
CA LYS A 78 11.21 -4.08 3.32
C LYS A 78 9.90 -3.68 2.66
N GLY A 79 9.06 -2.91 3.36
CA GLY A 79 7.80 -2.44 2.78
C GLY A 79 8.04 -1.49 1.63
N GLN A 80 9.04 -0.61 1.76
CA GLN A 80 9.36 0.33 0.69
C GLN A 80 9.82 -0.43 -0.56
N ASP A 81 10.64 -1.47 -0.38
CA ASP A 81 11.09 -2.28 -1.50
C ASP A 81 9.92 -2.94 -2.21
N ALA A 82 8.96 -3.46 -1.44
CA ALA A 82 7.78 -4.08 -2.02
C ALA A 82 6.94 -3.07 -2.79
N LEU A 83 6.80 -1.87 -2.24
CA LEU A 83 6.05 -0.81 -2.88
C LEU A 83 6.72 -0.40 -4.20
N ASP A 84 8.05 -0.22 -4.16
CA ASP A 84 8.80 0.16 -5.34
C ASP A 84 8.73 -0.90 -6.43
N GLU A 85 8.78 -2.17 -6.03
CA GLU A 85 8.70 -3.27 -6.97
C GLU A 85 7.34 -3.30 -7.66
N GLU A 86 6.28 -3.06 -6.87
CA GLU A 86 4.94 -3.00 -7.44
C GLU A 86 4.81 -1.82 -8.39
N TYR A 87 5.38 -0.68 -8.04
CA TYR A 87 5.36 0.47 -8.91
C TYR A 87 6.00 0.14 -10.26
N ARG A 88 7.17 -0.51 -10.21
CA ARG A 88 7.84 -0.89 -11.46
C ARG A 88 7.03 -1.88 -12.28
N ARG A 89 6.34 -2.81 -11.59
CA ARG A 89 5.48 -3.76 -12.29
C ARG A 89 4.35 -3.04 -13.00
N LEU A 90 3.73 -2.08 -12.32
CA LEU A 90 2.62 -1.32 -12.91
C LEU A 90 3.08 -0.50 -14.11
N LEU A 91 4.28 0.06 -14.03
CA LEU A 91 4.82 0.80 -15.18
C LEU A 91 5.01 -0.11 -16.38
N ARG A 92 5.50 -1.33 -16.15
CA ARG A 92 5.68 -2.27 -17.25
C ARG A 92 4.34 -2.65 -17.87
N LEU A 93 3.33 -2.88 -17.03
CA LEU A 93 2.01 -3.20 -17.57
C LEU A 93 1.45 -2.05 -18.39
N ALA A 94 1.61 -0.84 -17.89
CA ALA A 94 1.12 0.33 -18.61
C ALA A 94 1.85 0.48 -19.95
N GLU A 95 3.16 0.25 -19.95
CA GLU A 95 3.95 0.35 -21.17
C GLU A 95 3.55 -0.72 -22.17
N ASP A 96 3.33 -1.94 -21.69
CA ASP A 96 2.90 -3.03 -22.58
C ASP A 96 1.57 -2.71 -23.22
N TYR A 97 0.64 -2.16 -22.44
CA TYR A 97 -0.65 -1.78 -23.01
C TYR A 97 -0.47 -0.73 -24.10
N ARG A 98 0.32 0.29 -23.80
CA ARG A 98 0.52 1.38 -24.76
C ARG A 98 1.16 0.88 -26.04
N THR A 99 2.16 0.03 -25.90
CA THR A 99 2.85 -0.54 -27.06
C THR A 99 1.91 -1.38 -27.91
N CYS A 100 1.14 -2.23 -27.28
CA CYS A 100 0.21 -3.09 -28.00
C CYS A 100 -0.90 -2.29 -28.66
N LYS A 101 -1.41 -1.28 -27.95
CA LYS A 101 -2.46 -0.44 -28.50
C LYS A 101 -1.99 0.30 -29.73
N GLU A 102 -0.78 0.83 -29.67
CA GLU A 102 -0.21 1.59 -30.79
C GLU A 102 0.19 0.67 -31.92
N GLY A 103 0.61 -0.56 -31.59
CA GLY A 103 1.05 -1.50 -32.60
C GLY A 103 -0.07 -2.21 -33.33
N LEU A 104 -1.30 -2.15 -32.78
CA LEU A 104 -2.42 -2.83 -33.38
C LEU A 104 -3.19 -1.95 -34.33
N GLN A 105 -2.58 -1.37 -35.20
CA GLN A 105 -3.19 -0.43 -36.14
C GLN A 105 -4.16 -1.08 -37.08
#